data_3fd66332448b0f51de9065daa0a11680
#
_entry.id   3fd66332448b0f51de9065daa0a11680
#
_cell.length_a   1.000
_cell.length_b   1.000
_cell.length_c   1.000
_cell.angle_alpha   90.00
_cell.angle_beta   90.00
_cell.angle_gamma   90.00
#
_symmetry.space_group_name_H-M   'P 1'
#
loop_
_entity.id
_entity.type
_entity.pdbx_description
1 polymer ?
#
loop_
_entity_poly.entity_id
_entity_poly.type
_entity_poly.pdbx_seq_one_letter_code
_entity_poly.pdbx_strand_id
1 'polypeptide(L)'
;MRILRVAVFLKGMIFLRTKFTYSCYNRRMEISEDLRNHFRELADKYENADFVIGDPSCVLKRYKNQVDTEAAAFIAAMLAFGRRDQFLQKIERILSMADKSGGIYTWLKSGAYKNDFVPDETSSARLSSDAYEKKFYRFYSYADFIKLFDMLAAVLTSSSTMSEYFERIYKDALAKSGKEYLLLAPIISSAFEGCAVVPHGKDTANKRINMFLRWMVRRNSPVDLGFWTWYEPSNLVIPLDTHVVQEAVRFGLIPSKSGGNLKTALALTEALKQIWQDDPCKGDFALFGLGVDTERQDY
;
A
#
# COMPACT_ATOMS: atom_id res chain seq x y z
N MET A 1 -4.84 -34.12 -13.73
CA MET A 1 -5.62 -32.94 -14.10
C MET A 1 -6.68 -32.69 -13.02
N ARG A 2 -6.35 -31.95 -11.96
CA ARG A 2 -7.31 -31.51 -10.92
C ARG A 2 -7.30 -30.00 -10.93
N ILE A 3 -8.34 -29.46 -11.53
CA ILE A 3 -8.65 -28.02 -11.52
C ILE A 3 -9.02 -27.67 -10.09
N LEU A 4 -8.16 -26.93 -9.39
CA LEU A 4 -8.48 -26.35 -8.10
C LEU A 4 -9.52 -25.25 -8.37
N ARG A 5 -10.79 -25.55 -8.14
CA ARG A 5 -11.83 -24.55 -7.99
C ARG A 5 -11.52 -23.77 -6.70
N VAL A 6 -11.00 -22.56 -6.84
CA VAL A 6 -11.03 -21.58 -5.76
C VAL A 6 -12.48 -21.15 -5.61
N ALA A 7 -13.23 -21.93 -4.83
CA ALA A 7 -14.54 -21.53 -4.38
C ALA A 7 -14.34 -20.38 -3.38
N VAL A 8 -14.74 -19.18 -3.76
CA VAL A 8 -14.89 -18.04 -2.86
C VAL A 8 -15.92 -18.42 -1.79
N PHE A 9 -15.43 -18.90 -0.67
CA PHE A 9 -16.24 -19.14 0.52
C PHE A 9 -16.55 -17.80 1.20
N LEU A 10 -17.56 -17.10 0.68
CA LEU A 10 -18.29 -16.05 1.40
C LEU A 10 -19.26 -16.69 2.39
N LYS A 11 -18.78 -17.47 3.34
CA LYS A 11 -19.55 -17.90 4.50
C LYS A 11 -18.94 -17.31 5.77
N GLY A 12 -19.64 -16.33 6.35
CA GLY A 12 -19.41 -15.92 7.73
C GLY A 12 -19.01 -14.47 7.99
N MET A 13 -19.25 -13.53 7.08
CA MET A 13 -19.30 -12.13 7.52
C MET A 13 -20.61 -11.90 8.29
N ILE A 14 -20.58 -12.13 9.59
CA ILE A 14 -21.57 -11.58 10.51
C ILE A 14 -21.45 -10.06 10.41
N PHE A 15 -22.37 -9.45 9.69
CA PHE A 15 -22.56 -8.01 9.66
C PHE A 15 -22.98 -7.55 11.06
N LEU A 16 -22.04 -7.31 11.94
CA LEU A 16 -22.27 -6.48 13.10
C LEU A 16 -22.65 -5.11 12.59
N ARG A 17 -23.95 -4.80 12.70
CA ARG A 17 -24.49 -3.44 12.64
C ARG A 17 -23.87 -2.63 13.78
N THR A 18 -22.64 -2.23 13.64
CA THR A 18 -22.13 -1.11 14.41
C THR A 18 -22.64 0.15 13.73
N LYS A 19 -23.76 0.67 14.22
CA LYS A 19 -24.02 2.10 14.16
C LYS A 19 -22.87 2.76 14.92
N PHE A 20 -21.78 3.04 14.21
CA PHE A 20 -20.77 3.95 14.71
C PHE A 20 -21.40 5.34 14.69
N THR A 21 -22.10 5.67 15.77
CA THR A 21 -22.44 7.04 16.10
C THR A 21 -21.12 7.75 16.41
N TYR A 22 -20.62 8.48 15.44
CA TYR A 22 -19.50 9.46 15.54
C TYR A 22 -19.91 10.63 16.46
N SER A 23 -20.45 10.36 17.66
CA SER A 23 -21.03 11.41 18.52
C SER A 23 -20.10 11.95 19.60
N CYS A 24 -18.85 11.53 19.74
CA CYS A 24 -18.01 11.97 20.86
C CYS A 24 -16.70 12.67 20.49
N TYR A 25 -16.46 13.03 19.22
CA TYR A 25 -15.27 13.76 18.80
C TYR A 25 -15.57 14.98 17.92
N ASN A 26 -16.80 15.50 17.94
CA ASN A 26 -17.24 16.64 17.15
C ASN A 26 -17.02 17.99 17.85
N ARG A 27 -15.77 18.38 18.09
CA ARG A 27 -15.32 19.71 17.65
C ARG A 27 -14.49 19.46 16.40
N ARG A 28 -15.06 19.63 15.18
CA ARG A 28 -14.27 19.82 13.98
C ARG A 28 -13.28 20.93 14.30
N MET A 29 -12.00 20.58 14.43
CA MET A 29 -10.96 21.60 14.46
C MET A 29 -11.00 22.26 13.10
N GLU A 30 -11.42 23.50 13.05
CA GLU A 30 -11.39 24.29 11.83
C GLU A 30 -9.92 24.64 11.57
N ILE A 31 -9.40 24.23 10.45
CA ILE A 31 -8.03 24.53 10.03
C ILE A 31 -8.03 26.00 9.55
N SER A 32 -7.19 26.86 10.15
CA SER A 32 -7.04 28.23 9.74
C SER A 32 -6.56 28.35 8.30
N GLU A 33 -6.87 29.46 7.63
CA GLU A 33 -6.43 29.66 6.24
C GLU A 33 -4.90 29.74 6.13
N ASP A 34 -4.21 30.31 7.11
CA ASP A 34 -2.75 30.36 7.17
C ASP A 34 -2.16 28.93 7.20
N LEU A 35 -2.74 28.05 8.01
CA LEU A 35 -2.30 26.66 8.09
C LEU A 35 -2.59 25.90 6.80
N ARG A 36 -3.73 26.16 6.14
CA ARG A 36 -4.05 25.58 4.82
C ARG A 36 -3.02 25.99 3.77
N ASN A 37 -2.67 27.26 3.72
CA ASN A 37 -1.68 27.80 2.79
C ASN A 37 -0.30 27.20 3.06
N HIS A 38 0.10 27.13 4.32
CA HIS A 38 1.36 26.50 4.71
C HIS A 38 1.42 25.01 4.24
N PHE A 39 0.35 24.25 4.43
CA PHE A 39 0.31 22.86 3.95
C PHE A 39 0.34 22.75 2.42
N ARG A 40 -0.29 23.67 1.69
CA ARG A 40 -0.21 23.72 0.22
C ARG A 40 1.22 23.98 -0.24
N GLU A 41 1.92 24.93 0.35
CA GLU A 41 3.33 25.20 0.07
C GLU A 41 4.23 24.00 0.35
N LEU A 42 4.03 23.32 1.49
CA LEU A 42 4.77 22.09 1.81
C LEU A 42 4.50 20.97 0.80
N ALA A 43 3.24 20.76 0.44
CA ALA A 43 2.91 19.74 -0.56
C ALA A 43 3.56 20.05 -1.91
N ASP A 44 3.52 21.31 -2.37
CA ASP A 44 4.14 21.71 -3.63
C ASP A 44 5.68 21.61 -3.58
N LYS A 45 6.29 21.83 -2.39
CA LYS A 45 7.73 21.63 -2.17
C LYS A 45 8.12 20.16 -2.30
N TYR A 46 7.37 19.24 -1.70
CA TYR A 46 7.77 17.85 -1.58
C TYR A 46 7.17 16.94 -2.63
N GLU A 47 6.01 17.27 -3.22
CA GLU A 47 5.43 16.50 -4.32
C GLU A 47 6.10 16.86 -5.65
N ASN A 48 7.31 16.36 -5.86
CA ASN A 48 8.10 16.61 -7.07
C ASN A 48 8.78 15.33 -7.57
N ALA A 49 9.38 15.40 -8.76
CA ALA A 49 10.02 14.24 -9.39
C ALA A 49 11.22 13.70 -8.60
N ASP A 50 11.87 14.53 -7.79
CA ASP A 50 13.03 14.13 -7.00
C ASP A 50 12.63 13.39 -5.72
N PHE A 51 11.36 13.49 -5.32
CA PHE A 51 10.82 12.76 -4.17
C PHE A 51 11.04 11.24 -4.28
N VAL A 52 11.01 10.70 -5.50
CA VAL A 52 11.19 9.26 -5.74
C VAL A 52 12.63 8.78 -5.50
N ILE A 53 13.60 9.71 -5.40
CA ILE A 53 15.00 9.35 -5.18
C ILE A 53 15.17 8.76 -3.78
N GLY A 54 15.51 7.47 -3.72
CA GLY A 54 15.62 6.75 -2.47
C GLY A 54 14.28 6.43 -1.77
N ASP A 55 13.15 6.63 -2.44
CA ASP A 55 11.82 6.25 -1.97
C ASP A 55 11.36 4.96 -2.69
N PRO A 56 10.55 4.09 -2.08
CA PRO A 56 10.05 2.87 -2.74
C PRO A 56 9.21 3.18 -3.98
N SER A 57 8.69 4.39 -4.17
CA SER A 57 8.01 4.83 -5.38
C SER A 57 8.92 4.92 -6.62
N CYS A 58 10.26 4.83 -6.46
CA CYS A 58 11.19 4.74 -7.59
C CYS A 58 10.83 3.60 -8.56
N VAL A 59 10.22 2.52 -8.08
CA VAL A 59 9.81 1.38 -8.91
C VAL A 59 8.70 1.71 -9.90
N LEU A 60 7.93 2.78 -9.67
CA LEU A 60 6.79 3.17 -10.52
C LEU A 60 7.21 3.54 -11.95
N LYS A 61 8.47 3.89 -12.15
CA LYS A 61 9.05 4.26 -13.45
C LYS A 61 9.89 3.14 -14.08
N ARG A 62 9.98 1.96 -13.44
CA ARG A 62 10.82 0.86 -13.93
C ARG A 62 10.25 0.19 -15.17
N TYR A 63 8.94 -0.03 -15.22
CA TYR A 63 8.27 -0.70 -16.32
C TYR A 63 7.43 0.28 -17.14
N LYS A 64 7.25 -0.03 -18.44
CA LYS A 64 6.45 0.79 -19.36
C LYS A 64 4.98 0.38 -19.41
N ASN A 65 4.68 -0.87 -19.07
CA ASN A 65 3.33 -1.41 -19.10
C ASN A 65 2.71 -1.40 -17.70
N GLN A 66 1.40 -1.26 -17.64
CA GLN A 66 0.64 -1.16 -16.40
C GLN A 66 0.74 -2.42 -15.54
N VAL A 67 0.66 -3.61 -16.14
CA VAL A 67 0.59 -4.87 -15.38
C VAL A 67 1.89 -5.14 -14.58
N ASP A 68 3.05 -4.91 -15.20
CA ASP A 68 4.33 -5.04 -14.50
C ASP A 68 4.51 -3.94 -13.44
N THR A 69 4.08 -2.72 -13.77
CA THR A 69 4.18 -1.57 -12.84
C THR A 69 3.31 -1.79 -11.60
N GLU A 70 2.06 -2.23 -11.74
CA GLU A 70 1.18 -2.53 -10.60
C GLU A 70 1.74 -3.62 -9.70
N ALA A 71 2.23 -4.72 -10.28
CA ALA A 71 2.79 -5.83 -9.52
C ALA A 71 4.09 -5.44 -8.81
N ALA A 72 5.00 -4.69 -9.49
CA ALA A 72 6.22 -4.15 -8.89
C ALA A 72 5.90 -3.18 -7.75
N ALA A 73 4.97 -2.27 -7.95
CA ALA A 73 4.51 -1.31 -6.95
C ALA A 73 3.93 -2.01 -5.72
N PHE A 74 3.13 -3.06 -5.92
CA PHE A 74 2.57 -3.82 -4.81
C PHE A 74 3.66 -4.51 -3.99
N ILE A 75 4.61 -5.21 -4.66
CA ILE A 75 5.75 -5.85 -3.99
C ILE A 75 6.58 -4.81 -3.22
N ALA A 76 6.88 -3.67 -3.84
CA ALA A 76 7.64 -2.60 -3.21
C ALA A 76 6.92 -2.02 -1.98
N ALA A 77 5.62 -1.77 -2.09
CA ALA A 77 4.82 -1.29 -0.98
C ALA A 77 4.81 -2.29 0.18
N MET A 78 4.70 -3.59 -0.10
CA MET A 78 4.71 -4.62 0.95
C MET A 78 6.06 -4.76 1.65
N LEU A 79 7.16 -4.38 1.00
CA LEU A 79 8.51 -4.35 1.58
C LEU A 79 8.84 -3.03 2.29
N ALA A 80 8.10 -1.94 2.05
CA ALA A 80 8.42 -0.59 2.53
C ALA A 80 8.15 -0.40 4.03
N PHE A 81 8.94 -1.06 4.87
CA PHE A 81 8.96 -0.91 6.32
C PHE A 81 10.34 -1.24 6.90
N GLY A 82 10.70 -0.59 8.01
CA GLY A 82 12.03 -0.69 8.58
C GLY A 82 13.04 0.25 7.89
N ARG A 83 14.30 -0.11 7.88
CA ARG A 83 15.36 0.73 7.32
C ARG A 83 15.28 0.81 5.79
N ARG A 84 15.29 2.03 5.27
CA ARG A 84 15.10 2.33 3.84
C ARG A 84 16.16 1.68 2.97
N ASP A 85 17.43 1.78 3.34
CA ASP A 85 18.55 1.15 2.64
C ASP A 85 18.39 -0.37 2.50
N GLN A 86 17.86 -1.04 3.54
CA GLN A 86 17.65 -2.48 3.54
C GLN A 86 16.49 -2.92 2.65
N PHE A 87 15.31 -2.27 2.77
CA PHE A 87 14.19 -2.71 1.95
C PHE A 87 14.36 -2.38 0.48
N LEU A 88 14.99 -1.26 0.13
CA LEU A 88 15.29 -0.94 -1.27
C LEU A 88 16.17 -2.00 -1.94
N GLN A 89 17.19 -2.48 -1.25
CA GLN A 89 18.04 -3.59 -1.75
C GLN A 89 17.21 -4.87 -1.96
N LYS A 90 16.25 -5.17 -1.07
CA LYS A 90 15.39 -6.36 -1.21
C LYS A 90 14.39 -6.23 -2.35
N ILE A 91 13.82 -5.03 -2.54
CA ILE A 91 12.99 -4.71 -3.71
C ILE A 91 13.80 -4.92 -4.99
N GLU A 92 14.98 -4.28 -5.09
CA GLU A 92 15.83 -4.38 -6.27
C GLU A 92 16.22 -5.83 -6.58
N ARG A 93 16.54 -6.63 -5.56
CA ARG A 93 16.83 -8.07 -5.74
C ARG A 93 15.68 -8.81 -6.40
N ILE A 94 14.43 -8.61 -5.94
CA ILE A 94 13.24 -9.26 -6.52
C ILE A 94 13.02 -8.79 -7.95
N LEU A 95 13.05 -7.48 -8.18
CA LEU A 95 12.78 -6.92 -9.50
C LEU A 95 13.85 -7.32 -10.52
N SER A 96 15.12 -7.38 -10.12
CA SER A 96 16.22 -7.84 -11.00
C SER A 96 16.10 -9.33 -11.38
N MET A 97 15.50 -10.17 -10.54
CA MET A 97 15.17 -11.56 -10.92
C MET A 97 14.05 -11.58 -11.96
N ALA A 98 12.99 -10.81 -11.75
CA ALA A 98 11.87 -10.72 -12.67
C ALA A 98 12.27 -10.14 -14.04
N ASP A 99 13.18 -9.15 -14.08
CA ASP A 99 13.66 -8.55 -15.32
C ASP A 99 14.36 -9.58 -16.24
N LYS A 100 15.07 -10.54 -15.66
CA LYS A 100 15.70 -11.65 -16.43
C LYS A 100 14.67 -12.53 -17.14
N SER A 101 13.45 -12.56 -16.64
CA SER A 101 12.32 -13.29 -17.23
C SER A 101 11.46 -12.42 -18.15
N GLY A 102 11.84 -11.17 -18.40
CA GLY A 102 11.11 -10.22 -19.25
C GLY A 102 10.04 -9.41 -18.53
N GLY A 103 10.09 -9.32 -17.20
CA GLY A 103 9.20 -8.53 -16.36
C GLY A 103 8.49 -9.35 -15.29
N ILE A 104 7.85 -8.64 -14.36
CA ILE A 104 7.17 -9.28 -13.21
C ILE A 104 6.01 -10.16 -13.64
N TYR A 105 5.20 -9.70 -14.59
CA TYR A 105 4.06 -10.46 -15.10
C TYR A 105 4.50 -11.82 -15.66
N THR A 106 5.50 -11.82 -16.53
CA THR A 106 6.03 -13.04 -17.13
C THR A 106 6.64 -13.97 -16.08
N TRP A 107 7.40 -13.40 -15.15
CA TRP A 107 8.05 -14.12 -14.05
C TRP A 107 7.04 -14.81 -13.12
N LEU A 108 5.98 -14.10 -12.76
CA LEU A 108 4.91 -14.65 -11.92
C LEU A 108 4.07 -15.69 -12.69
N LYS A 109 3.67 -15.38 -13.92
CA LYS A 109 2.78 -16.25 -14.71
C LYS A 109 3.44 -17.55 -15.13
N SER A 110 4.73 -17.54 -15.44
CA SER A 110 5.49 -18.76 -15.75
C SER A 110 5.81 -19.63 -14.53
N GLY A 111 5.74 -19.04 -13.32
CA GLY A 111 6.17 -19.70 -12.10
C GLY A 111 7.69 -19.72 -11.90
N ALA A 112 8.46 -18.97 -12.72
CA ALA A 112 9.93 -18.93 -12.67
C ALA A 112 10.45 -18.46 -11.29
N TYR A 113 9.67 -17.61 -10.57
CA TYR A 113 10.01 -17.19 -9.20
C TYR A 113 10.27 -18.36 -8.23
N LYS A 114 9.69 -19.53 -8.45
CA LYS A 114 9.90 -20.70 -7.59
C LYS A 114 11.32 -21.26 -7.69
N ASN A 115 11.97 -21.02 -8.84
CA ASN A 115 13.34 -21.46 -9.09
C ASN A 115 14.35 -20.32 -8.84
N ASP A 116 13.94 -19.07 -9.10
CA ASP A 116 14.85 -17.90 -9.03
C ASP A 116 14.92 -17.33 -7.62
N PHE A 117 13.80 -17.32 -6.89
CA PHE A 117 13.71 -16.74 -5.55
C PHE A 117 14.04 -17.78 -4.47
N VAL A 118 15.33 -18.10 -4.37
CA VAL A 118 15.89 -19.10 -3.46
C VAL A 118 16.91 -18.47 -2.50
N PRO A 119 17.15 -19.07 -1.30
CA PRO A 119 18.19 -18.63 -0.39
C PRO A 119 19.60 -18.77 -0.97
N ASP A 120 20.49 -17.79 -0.70
CA ASP A 120 21.82 -17.67 -1.34
C ASP A 120 22.80 -18.85 -1.02
N GLU A 121 22.56 -19.62 0.04
CA GLU A 121 23.47 -20.67 0.51
C GLU A 121 23.27 -22.04 -0.13
N THR A 122 22.46 -22.10 -1.16
CA THR A 122 22.08 -23.39 -1.79
C THR A 122 22.67 -23.53 -3.17
N SER A 123 23.92 -24.03 -3.19
CA SER A 123 24.47 -24.63 -4.41
C SER A 123 23.78 -25.98 -4.68
N SER A 124 23.05 -26.07 -5.78
CA SER A 124 22.72 -27.25 -6.61
C SER A 124 22.17 -28.56 -5.99
N ALA A 125 21.83 -28.64 -4.72
CA ALA A 125 21.06 -29.76 -4.16
C ALA A 125 19.58 -29.36 -4.01
N ARG A 126 18.64 -30.28 -4.22
CA ARG A 126 17.21 -30.06 -3.96
C ARG A 126 17.01 -29.39 -2.61
N LEU A 127 16.51 -28.14 -2.66
CA LEU A 127 16.23 -27.36 -1.46
C LEU A 127 15.26 -28.14 -0.57
N SER A 128 15.64 -28.39 0.67
CA SER A 128 14.70 -28.88 1.68
C SER A 128 13.64 -27.80 1.96
N SER A 129 12.44 -28.20 2.37
CA SER A 129 11.40 -27.26 2.81
C SER A 129 11.91 -26.24 3.84
N ASP A 130 12.82 -26.66 4.71
CA ASP A 130 13.41 -25.87 5.78
C ASP A 130 14.28 -24.70 5.25
N ALA A 131 14.83 -24.81 4.04
CA ALA A 131 15.60 -23.73 3.43
C ALA A 131 14.72 -22.48 3.17
N TYR A 132 13.48 -22.65 2.81
CA TYR A 132 12.55 -21.55 2.56
C TYR A 132 12.05 -20.87 3.84
N GLU A 133 12.20 -21.48 5.01
CA GLU A 133 11.91 -20.86 6.30
C GLU A 133 12.97 -19.83 6.72
N LYS A 134 14.12 -19.77 6.03
CA LYS A 134 15.13 -18.72 6.24
C LYS A 134 14.52 -17.34 5.99
N LYS A 135 14.97 -16.36 6.78
CA LYS A 135 14.47 -14.98 6.64
C LYS A 135 15.03 -14.31 5.40
N PHE A 136 14.12 -13.80 4.56
CA PHE A 136 14.47 -12.95 3.43
C PHE A 136 14.58 -11.49 3.87
N TYR A 137 13.58 -11.01 4.60
CA TYR A 137 13.58 -9.64 5.10
C TYR A 137 12.90 -9.54 6.47
N ARG A 138 13.65 -9.07 7.48
CA ARG A 138 13.20 -8.93 8.86
C ARG A 138 12.60 -10.25 9.38
N PHE A 139 11.31 -10.26 9.67
CA PHE A 139 10.60 -11.43 10.17
C PHE A 139 9.93 -12.30 9.09
N TYR A 140 9.93 -11.85 7.82
CA TYR A 140 9.39 -12.62 6.71
C TYR A 140 10.43 -13.56 6.10
N SER A 141 10.01 -14.79 5.86
CA SER A 141 10.82 -15.84 5.24
C SER A 141 10.71 -15.81 3.70
N TYR A 142 11.53 -16.60 3.02
CA TYR A 142 11.37 -16.85 1.58
C TYR A 142 10.01 -17.47 1.28
N ALA A 143 9.52 -18.40 2.12
CA ALA A 143 8.20 -19.02 1.96
C ALA A 143 7.06 -17.99 2.01
N ASP A 144 7.16 -16.98 2.90
CA ASP A 144 6.18 -15.91 2.97
C ASP A 144 6.09 -15.12 1.65
N PHE A 145 7.24 -14.85 1.02
CA PHE A 145 7.28 -14.16 -0.28
C PHE A 145 6.85 -15.05 -1.45
N ILE A 146 7.20 -16.34 -1.44
CA ILE A 146 6.66 -17.30 -2.43
C ILE A 146 5.14 -17.31 -2.35
N LYS A 147 4.57 -17.30 -1.14
CA LYS A 147 3.12 -17.21 -0.95
C LYS A 147 2.54 -15.92 -1.54
N LEU A 148 3.21 -14.78 -1.35
CA LEU A 148 2.82 -13.51 -1.97
C LEU A 148 2.83 -13.62 -3.50
N PHE A 149 3.88 -14.21 -4.10
CA PHE A 149 4.02 -14.37 -5.53
C PHE A 149 2.98 -15.34 -6.11
N ASP A 150 2.68 -16.46 -5.42
CA ASP A 150 1.60 -17.38 -5.79
C ASP A 150 0.24 -16.65 -5.86
N MET A 151 -0.05 -15.79 -4.89
CA MET A 151 -1.30 -15.03 -4.85
C MET A 151 -1.36 -13.92 -5.90
N LEU A 152 -0.26 -13.22 -6.15
CA LEU A 152 -0.17 -12.25 -7.25
C LEU A 152 -0.32 -12.94 -8.61
N ALA A 153 0.31 -14.09 -8.81
CA ALA A 153 0.15 -14.89 -10.03
C ALA A 153 -1.31 -15.31 -10.26
N ALA A 154 -2.03 -15.67 -9.19
CA ALA A 154 -3.46 -16.01 -9.27
C ALA A 154 -4.32 -14.79 -9.65
N VAL A 155 -4.05 -13.61 -9.07
CA VAL A 155 -4.70 -12.34 -9.43
C VAL A 155 -4.50 -12.04 -10.93
N LEU A 156 -3.25 -12.08 -11.40
CA LEU A 156 -2.89 -11.79 -12.80
C LEU A 156 -3.28 -12.87 -13.80
N THR A 157 -3.63 -14.08 -13.33
CA THR A 157 -4.21 -15.14 -14.19
C THR A 157 -5.72 -14.94 -14.35
N SER A 158 -6.39 -14.35 -13.36
CA SER A 158 -7.84 -14.14 -13.36
C SER A 158 -8.28 -12.82 -13.99
N SER A 159 -7.35 -11.91 -14.24
CA SER A 159 -7.60 -10.58 -14.84
C SER A 159 -6.33 -10.08 -15.54
N SER A 160 -6.48 -9.17 -16.52
CA SER A 160 -5.34 -8.64 -17.28
C SER A 160 -4.43 -7.74 -16.42
N THR A 161 -5.00 -7.07 -15.42
CA THR A 161 -4.29 -6.20 -14.48
C THR A 161 -4.81 -6.37 -13.05
N MET A 162 -4.06 -5.87 -12.06
CA MET A 162 -4.57 -5.78 -10.68
C MET A 162 -5.74 -4.79 -10.59
N SER A 163 -5.72 -3.73 -11.40
CA SER A 163 -6.82 -2.76 -11.50
C SER A 163 -8.13 -3.45 -11.82
N GLU A 164 -8.21 -4.21 -12.91
CA GLU A 164 -9.42 -4.93 -13.33
C GLU A 164 -9.88 -5.94 -12.27
N TYR A 165 -8.94 -6.65 -11.65
CA TYR A 165 -9.26 -7.60 -10.59
C TYR A 165 -9.93 -6.92 -9.40
N PHE A 166 -9.34 -5.83 -8.89
CA PHE A 166 -9.86 -5.14 -7.72
C PHE A 166 -11.09 -4.28 -8.02
N GLU A 167 -11.23 -3.73 -9.23
CA GLU A 167 -12.44 -3.05 -9.66
C GLU A 167 -13.66 -3.98 -9.61
N ARG A 168 -13.52 -5.19 -10.12
CA ARG A 168 -14.59 -6.20 -10.12
C ARG A 168 -15.00 -6.55 -8.69
N ILE A 169 -14.03 -6.89 -7.82
CA ILE A 169 -14.29 -7.25 -6.42
C ILE A 169 -14.92 -6.08 -5.66
N TYR A 170 -14.42 -4.87 -5.90
CA TYR A 170 -14.93 -3.66 -5.27
C TYR A 170 -16.39 -3.40 -5.67
N LYS A 171 -16.71 -3.46 -6.96
CA LYS A 171 -18.09 -3.27 -7.46
C LYS A 171 -19.05 -4.31 -6.88
N ASP A 172 -18.65 -5.57 -6.83
CA ASP A 172 -19.44 -6.64 -6.23
C ASP A 172 -19.68 -6.42 -4.72
N ALA A 173 -18.66 -5.97 -3.99
CA ALA A 173 -18.77 -5.67 -2.57
C ALA A 173 -19.62 -4.43 -2.31
N LEU A 174 -19.45 -3.39 -3.11
CA LEU A 174 -20.19 -2.13 -3.02
C LEU A 174 -21.69 -2.37 -3.25
N ALA A 175 -22.05 -3.10 -4.30
CA ALA A 175 -23.44 -3.44 -4.62
C ALA A 175 -24.18 -4.17 -3.47
N LYS A 176 -23.45 -4.99 -2.70
CA LYS A 176 -23.97 -5.71 -1.53
C LYS A 176 -24.03 -4.89 -0.26
N SER A 177 -23.29 -3.80 -0.19
CA SER A 177 -23.08 -3.03 1.05
C SER A 177 -24.16 -2.00 1.32
N GLY A 178 -24.87 -1.51 0.28
CA GLY A 178 -25.78 -0.37 0.35
C GLY A 178 -25.11 0.96 0.74
N LYS A 179 -23.78 1.05 0.59
CA LYS A 179 -23.01 2.26 0.87
C LYS A 179 -22.69 3.01 -0.42
N GLU A 180 -22.35 4.28 -0.29
CA GLU A 180 -21.88 5.11 -1.41
C GLU A 180 -20.48 4.69 -1.87
N TYR A 181 -19.60 4.35 -0.93
CA TYR A 181 -18.27 3.81 -1.20
C TYR A 181 -17.81 2.86 -0.10
N LEU A 182 -16.77 2.09 -0.39
CA LEU A 182 -16.05 1.23 0.55
C LEU A 182 -14.58 1.62 0.60
N LEU A 183 -13.93 1.41 1.74
CA LEU A 183 -12.49 1.50 1.84
C LEU A 183 -11.84 0.34 1.07
N LEU A 184 -10.90 0.66 0.20
CA LEU A 184 -10.29 -0.34 -0.70
C LEU A 184 -9.20 -1.18 0.00
N ALA A 185 -8.50 -0.62 0.99
CA ALA A 185 -7.45 -1.33 1.71
C ALA A 185 -7.93 -2.63 2.41
N PRO A 186 -9.09 -2.69 3.08
CA PRO A 186 -9.64 -3.94 3.62
C PRO A 186 -9.98 -4.97 2.52
N ILE A 187 -10.44 -4.54 1.36
CA ILE A 187 -10.76 -5.42 0.23
C ILE A 187 -9.48 -6.07 -0.31
N ILE A 188 -8.41 -5.28 -0.51
CA ILE A 188 -7.11 -5.80 -0.91
C ILE A 188 -6.57 -6.76 0.17
N SER A 189 -6.59 -6.36 1.43
CA SER A 189 -6.14 -7.22 2.54
C SER A 189 -6.85 -8.58 2.53
N SER A 190 -8.17 -8.60 2.34
CA SER A 190 -8.97 -9.84 2.27
C SER A 190 -8.63 -10.71 1.07
N ALA A 191 -8.31 -10.12 -0.09
CA ALA A 191 -7.90 -10.86 -1.28
C ALA A 191 -6.55 -11.60 -1.10
N PHE A 192 -5.73 -11.13 -0.14
CA PHE A 192 -4.46 -11.76 0.24
C PHE A 192 -4.52 -12.45 1.60
N GLU A 193 -5.71 -12.92 2.01
CA GLU A 193 -5.86 -13.65 3.27
C GLU A 193 -4.91 -14.86 3.35
N GLY A 194 -4.23 -15.00 4.49
CA GLY A 194 -3.22 -16.04 4.70
C GLY A 194 -1.83 -15.73 4.13
N CYS A 195 -1.61 -14.53 3.57
CA CYS A 195 -0.28 -14.04 3.19
C CYS A 195 0.29 -13.15 4.30
N ALA A 196 1.28 -13.62 5.04
CA ALA A 196 1.87 -12.87 6.16
C ALA A 196 2.47 -11.52 5.73
N VAL A 197 2.95 -11.40 4.48
CA VAL A 197 3.60 -10.19 3.96
C VAL A 197 2.61 -9.04 3.80
N VAL A 198 1.34 -9.34 3.48
CA VAL A 198 0.29 -8.33 3.32
C VAL A 198 -0.31 -7.99 4.68
N PRO A 199 -0.48 -6.70 5.03
CA PRO A 199 -1.08 -6.32 6.32
C PRO A 199 -2.53 -6.79 6.45
N HIS A 200 -2.85 -7.35 7.62
CA HIS A 200 -4.19 -7.76 8.00
C HIS A 200 -4.58 -7.14 9.35
N GLY A 201 -5.89 -7.04 9.60
CA GLY A 201 -6.43 -6.60 10.87
C GLY A 201 -7.48 -5.49 10.71
N LYS A 202 -8.48 -5.50 11.60
CA LYS A 202 -9.63 -4.58 11.54
C LYS A 202 -9.26 -3.14 11.91
N ASP A 203 -8.30 -2.97 12.81
CA ASP A 203 -7.92 -1.66 13.37
C ASP A 203 -6.59 -1.14 12.82
N THR A 204 -5.98 -1.87 11.91
CA THR A 204 -4.72 -1.44 11.30
C THR A 204 -4.92 -0.28 10.34
N ALA A 205 -4.02 0.70 10.39
CA ALA A 205 -3.99 1.80 9.42
C ALA A 205 -3.65 1.33 8.00
N ASN A 206 -3.21 0.08 7.81
CA ASN A 206 -2.84 -0.49 6.52
C ASN A 206 -1.89 0.41 5.70
N LYS A 207 -0.90 1.06 6.36
CA LYS A 207 0.01 2.03 5.74
C LYS A 207 0.51 1.56 4.37
N ARG A 208 1.00 0.31 4.29
CA ARG A 208 1.61 -0.24 3.08
C ARG A 208 0.62 -0.40 1.93
N ILE A 209 -0.61 -0.84 2.22
CA ILE A 209 -1.68 -0.94 1.23
C ILE A 209 -2.15 0.46 0.83
N ASN A 210 -2.34 1.39 1.78
CA ASN A 210 -2.75 2.75 1.47
C ASN A 210 -1.70 3.53 0.67
N MET A 211 -0.40 3.26 0.89
CA MET A 211 0.68 3.79 0.07
C MET A 211 0.60 3.28 -1.37
N PHE A 212 0.40 1.98 -1.56
CA PHE A 212 0.17 1.40 -2.89
C PHE A 212 -1.06 2.01 -3.55
N LEU A 213 -2.18 2.15 -2.82
CA LEU A 213 -3.40 2.77 -3.34
C LEU A 213 -3.19 4.23 -3.70
N ARG A 214 -2.43 5.00 -2.92
CA ARG A 214 -2.05 6.36 -3.27
C ARG A 214 -1.38 6.39 -4.64
N TRP A 215 -0.38 5.53 -4.87
CA TRP A 215 0.33 5.45 -6.14
C TRP A 215 -0.58 5.08 -7.33
N MET A 216 -1.54 4.18 -7.10
CA MET A 216 -2.41 3.68 -8.18
C MET A 216 -3.59 4.60 -8.50
N VAL A 217 -4.10 5.36 -7.53
CA VAL A 217 -5.36 6.10 -7.66
C VAL A 217 -5.17 7.60 -7.87
N ARG A 218 -4.18 8.24 -7.19
CA ARG A 218 -3.99 9.69 -7.31
C ARG A 218 -3.55 10.08 -8.71
N ARG A 219 -4.25 11.09 -9.24
CA ARG A 219 -4.06 11.63 -10.59
C ARG A 219 -3.33 12.97 -10.53
N ASN A 220 -2.77 13.40 -11.65
CA ASN A 220 -2.11 14.71 -11.81
C ASN A 220 -0.96 14.92 -10.80
N SER A 221 -0.23 13.86 -10.48
CA SER A 221 0.94 13.87 -9.58
C SER A 221 2.21 13.59 -10.38
N PRO A 222 3.34 14.25 -10.07
CA PRO A 222 4.64 13.91 -10.67
C PRO A 222 5.19 12.58 -10.13
N VAL A 223 4.61 12.04 -9.07
CA VAL A 223 5.02 10.82 -8.37
C VAL A 223 4.06 9.67 -8.60
N ASP A 224 2.77 9.88 -8.32
CA ASP A 224 1.74 8.85 -8.36
C ASP A 224 1.20 8.66 -9.80
N LEU A 225 0.71 7.47 -10.15
CA LEU A 225 0.41 7.08 -11.54
C LEU A 225 -1.04 7.28 -11.96
N GLY A 226 -1.99 7.12 -11.03
CA GLY A 226 -3.42 7.29 -11.31
C GLY A 226 -4.00 6.26 -12.28
N PHE A 227 -3.49 5.02 -12.31
CA PHE A 227 -3.98 3.96 -13.20
C PHE A 227 -5.39 3.48 -12.85
N TRP A 228 -5.77 3.55 -11.55
CA TRP A 228 -7.06 3.06 -11.06
C TRP A 228 -8.11 4.17 -11.09
N THR A 229 -8.54 4.53 -12.29
CA THR A 229 -9.46 5.65 -12.54
C THR A 229 -10.90 5.42 -12.05
N TRP A 230 -11.24 4.18 -11.70
CA TRP A 230 -12.55 3.78 -11.20
C TRP A 230 -12.76 4.03 -9.70
N TYR A 231 -11.69 4.35 -8.96
CA TYR A 231 -11.76 4.72 -7.55
C TYR A 231 -11.40 6.20 -7.36
N GLU A 232 -12.17 6.91 -6.52
CA GLU A 232 -11.97 8.35 -6.35
C GLU A 232 -10.85 8.65 -5.34
N PRO A 233 -9.93 9.58 -5.66
CA PRO A 233 -8.87 10.00 -4.75
C PRO A 233 -9.40 10.54 -3.41
N SER A 234 -10.59 11.16 -3.40
CA SER A 234 -11.28 11.63 -2.19
C SER A 234 -11.62 10.52 -1.19
N ASN A 235 -11.67 9.25 -1.63
CA ASN A 235 -11.96 8.08 -0.81
C ASN A 235 -10.69 7.38 -0.31
N LEU A 236 -9.50 7.84 -0.71
CA LEU A 236 -8.24 7.32 -0.20
C LEU A 236 -8.07 7.66 1.27
N VAL A 237 -7.37 6.78 1.97
CA VAL A 237 -6.91 6.98 3.35
C VAL A 237 -5.42 7.25 3.34
N ILE A 238 -4.98 8.26 4.07
CA ILE A 238 -3.57 8.64 4.14
C ILE A 238 -2.70 7.45 4.60
N PRO A 239 -1.53 7.20 3.98
CA PRO A 239 -0.56 6.20 4.42
C PRO A 239 0.06 6.60 5.77
N LEU A 240 -0.59 6.26 6.86
CA LEU A 240 -0.22 6.71 8.19
C LEU A 240 1.01 5.97 8.72
N ASP A 241 2.12 6.68 8.92
CA ASP A 241 3.31 6.19 9.62
C ASP A 241 3.67 7.05 10.84
N THR A 242 4.81 6.74 11.46
CA THR A 242 5.25 7.43 12.68
C THR A 242 5.53 8.92 12.44
N HIS A 243 6.21 9.26 11.33
CA HIS A 243 6.52 10.65 10.99
C HIS A 243 5.26 11.44 10.69
N VAL A 244 4.35 10.86 9.90
CA VAL A 244 3.05 11.47 9.58
C VAL A 244 2.24 11.70 10.85
N VAL A 245 2.23 10.76 11.80
CA VAL A 245 1.55 10.95 13.10
C VAL A 245 2.19 12.07 13.90
N GLN A 246 3.52 12.12 14.00
CA GLN A 246 4.26 13.12 14.76
C GLN A 246 3.99 14.53 14.23
N GLU A 247 4.12 14.74 12.92
CA GLU A 247 3.86 16.03 12.30
C GLU A 247 2.38 16.43 12.38
N ALA A 248 1.46 15.46 12.16
CA ALA A 248 0.02 15.74 12.31
C ALA A 248 -0.37 16.16 13.74
N VAL A 249 0.27 15.57 14.76
CA VAL A 249 0.10 16.00 16.16
C VAL A 249 0.72 17.38 16.38
N ARG A 250 1.92 17.63 15.86
CA ARG A 250 2.62 18.92 16.00
C ARG A 250 1.81 20.08 15.46
N PHE A 251 1.15 19.89 14.32
CA PHE A 251 0.26 20.88 13.73
C PHE A 251 -1.17 20.85 14.29
N GLY A 252 -1.45 20.00 15.27
CA GLY A 252 -2.76 19.90 15.88
C GLY A 252 -3.84 19.31 14.96
N LEU A 253 -3.50 18.64 13.86
CA LEU A 253 -4.47 18.00 12.96
C LEU A 253 -5.14 16.77 13.60
N ILE A 254 -4.46 16.16 14.57
CA ILE A 254 -4.95 15.03 15.36
C ILE A 254 -4.53 15.20 16.82
N PRO A 255 -5.23 14.56 17.79
CA PRO A 255 -4.89 14.65 19.20
C PRO A 255 -3.50 14.09 19.51
N SER A 256 -2.83 14.65 20.54
CA SER A 256 -1.48 14.28 20.98
C SER A 256 -1.29 12.81 21.40
N LYS A 257 -2.37 12.13 21.77
CA LYS A 257 -2.36 10.70 22.15
C LYS A 257 -2.75 9.77 20.99
N SER A 258 -2.70 10.25 19.74
CA SER A 258 -3.04 9.46 18.57
C SER A 258 -1.98 8.39 18.29
N GLY A 259 -2.40 7.17 18.00
CA GLY A 259 -1.54 6.04 17.60
C GLY A 259 -1.68 5.71 16.13
N GLY A 260 -0.81 4.83 15.63
CA GLY A 260 -0.77 4.39 14.22
C GLY A 260 -1.88 3.38 13.86
N ASN A 261 -3.14 3.71 14.06
CA ASN A 261 -4.30 2.84 13.81
C ASN A 261 -5.26 3.43 12.77
N LEU A 262 -6.23 2.63 12.33
CA LEU A 262 -7.22 3.03 11.31
C LEU A 262 -8.02 4.27 11.74
N LYS A 263 -8.42 4.35 13.01
CA LYS A 263 -9.17 5.50 13.52
C LYS A 263 -8.40 6.81 13.36
N THR A 264 -7.11 6.79 13.66
CA THR A 264 -6.22 7.95 13.47
C THR A 264 -6.04 8.27 11.99
N ALA A 265 -5.84 7.26 11.14
CA ALA A 265 -5.69 7.47 9.70
C ALA A 265 -6.94 8.13 9.09
N LEU A 266 -8.12 7.67 9.46
CA LEU A 266 -9.40 8.27 9.02
C LEU A 266 -9.57 9.69 9.55
N ALA A 267 -9.27 9.93 10.83
CA ALA A 267 -9.38 11.27 11.41
C ALA A 267 -8.45 12.27 10.74
N LEU A 268 -7.20 11.87 10.47
CA LEU A 268 -6.24 12.71 9.72
C LEU A 268 -6.70 12.95 8.29
N THR A 269 -7.18 11.91 7.60
CA THR A 269 -7.73 12.04 6.23
C THR A 269 -8.87 13.06 6.20
N GLU A 270 -9.80 13.01 7.15
CA GLU A 270 -10.91 13.98 7.23
C GLU A 270 -10.41 15.41 7.55
N ALA A 271 -9.37 15.56 8.36
CA ALA A 271 -8.74 16.87 8.58
C ALA A 271 -8.13 17.41 7.28
N LEU A 272 -7.41 16.57 6.53
CA LEU A 272 -6.78 16.96 5.26
C LEU A 272 -7.78 17.27 4.14
N LYS A 273 -8.98 16.70 4.16
CA LYS A 273 -10.08 17.08 3.24
C LYS A 273 -10.51 18.55 3.40
N GLN A 274 -10.25 19.19 4.54
CA GLN A 274 -10.49 20.62 4.68
C GLN A 274 -9.50 21.47 3.85
N ILE A 275 -8.37 20.90 3.43
CA ILE A 275 -7.35 21.55 2.60
C ILE A 275 -7.49 21.10 1.14
N TRP A 276 -7.67 19.77 0.93
CA TRP A 276 -7.80 19.14 -0.36
C TRP A 276 -9.00 18.18 -0.34
N GLN A 277 -10.18 18.72 -0.64
CA GLN A 277 -11.43 17.95 -0.55
C GLN A 277 -11.42 16.71 -1.44
N ASP A 278 -10.90 16.85 -2.67
CA ASP A 278 -10.92 15.80 -3.67
C ASP A 278 -9.66 14.93 -3.67
N ASP A 279 -8.61 15.32 -2.93
CA ASP A 279 -7.34 14.61 -2.86
C ASP A 279 -6.65 14.76 -1.50
N PRO A 280 -7.21 14.22 -0.41
CA PRO A 280 -6.64 14.38 0.93
C PRO A 280 -5.24 13.76 1.08
N CYS A 281 -4.89 12.76 0.24
CA CYS A 281 -3.58 12.13 0.26
C CYS A 281 -2.45 13.01 -0.30
N LYS A 282 -2.75 14.18 -0.91
CA LYS A 282 -1.75 15.20 -1.21
C LYS A 282 -1.05 15.67 0.07
N GLY A 283 -1.75 15.66 1.21
CA GLY A 283 -1.19 15.99 2.52
C GLY A 283 -0.12 15.02 3.03
N ASP A 284 -0.02 13.81 2.47
CA ASP A 284 1.06 12.86 2.80
C ASP A 284 2.44 13.41 2.42
N PHE A 285 2.56 14.06 1.26
CA PHE A 285 3.81 14.71 0.85
C PHE A 285 4.22 15.83 1.80
N ALA A 286 3.27 16.66 2.25
CA ALA A 286 3.56 17.73 3.18
C ALA A 286 4.04 17.19 4.54
N LEU A 287 3.33 16.23 5.12
CA LEU A 287 3.64 15.69 6.44
C LEU A 287 4.88 14.80 6.43
N PHE A 288 4.96 13.88 5.49
CA PHE A 288 6.10 12.95 5.38
C PHE A 288 7.39 13.69 4.98
N GLY A 289 7.31 14.58 3.98
CA GLY A 289 8.47 15.35 3.52
C GLY A 289 9.06 16.20 4.63
N LEU A 290 8.21 16.87 5.40
CA LEU A 290 8.65 17.68 6.55
C LEU A 290 9.26 16.80 7.65
N GLY A 291 8.66 15.65 7.97
CA GLY A 291 9.18 14.72 8.97
C GLY A 291 10.57 14.19 8.63
N VAL A 292 10.81 13.86 7.36
CA VAL A 292 12.14 13.41 6.90
C VAL A 292 13.18 14.54 6.94
N ASP A 293 12.80 15.78 6.58
CA ASP A 293 13.73 16.92 6.64
C ASP A 293 14.08 17.28 8.10
N THR A 294 13.15 17.16 9.03
CA THR A 294 13.40 17.40 10.47
C THR A 294 14.40 16.39 11.03
N GLU A 295 14.26 15.10 10.71
CA GLU A 295 15.25 14.09 11.12
C GLU A 295 16.66 14.35 10.58
N ARG A 296 16.79 14.87 9.36
CA ARG A 296 18.10 15.20 8.78
C ARG A 296 18.79 16.39 9.43
N GLN A 297 18.04 17.26 10.12
CA GLN A 297 18.59 18.41 10.82
C GLN A 297 19.05 18.07 12.25
N ASP A 298 18.58 16.96 12.81
CA ASP A 298 18.93 16.50 14.17
C ASP A 298 20.20 15.61 14.19
N TYR A 299 20.86 15.40 13.04
CA TYR A 299 22.15 14.69 12.89
C TYR A 299 23.21 15.60 12.28
#